data_a3440eec346460ee579fda147e44a8b2
#
_entry.id   a3440eec346460ee579fda147e44a8b2
#
_cell.length_a   1.000
_cell.length_b   1.000
_cell.length_c   1.000
_cell.angle_alpha   90.00
_cell.angle_beta   90.00
_cell.angle_gamma   90.00
#
_symmetry.space_group_name_H-M   'P 1'
#
loop_
_entity.id
_entity.type
_entity.pdbx_description
1 polymer ?
#
loop_
_entity_poly.entity_id
_entity_poly.type
_entity_poly.pdbx_seq_one_letter_code
_entity_poly.pdbx_strand_id
1 'polypeptide(L)'
;KLLIAIDDRIATQNKIIEKLQSLIKGIAHNVARNNKPNIRLSECLECGSSTLQESDVCENGTYPVYGANGIVGYLDNYNTEKEAVYIIKDGSGVGTVSYVTGKCSATGTLNTLQAKEGYSLQYLYYMLKVFNFEPYKTGMAIPHIYFKDYGKAKIFCPSYTEQLKYVGLLSAIDNKLSAEQRILTDLSLQKQYL
;
A
#
# COMPACT_ATOMS: atom_id res chain seq x y z
N LYS A 1 35.80 -12.63 -8.97
CA LYS A 1 35.94 -11.25 -8.42
C LYS A 1 34.74 -10.37 -8.75
N LEU A 2 34.28 -10.34 -10.03
CA LEU A 2 33.15 -9.52 -10.45
C LEU A 2 31.84 -9.95 -9.75
N LEU A 3 31.56 -11.25 -9.69
CA LEU A 3 30.38 -11.81 -9.02
C LEU A 3 30.31 -11.42 -7.52
N ILE A 4 31.45 -11.50 -6.82
CA ILE A 4 31.54 -11.09 -5.40
C ILE A 4 31.21 -9.59 -5.23
N ALA A 5 31.71 -8.74 -6.13
CA ALA A 5 31.43 -7.31 -6.09
C ALA A 5 29.94 -7.00 -6.32
N ILE A 6 29.26 -7.77 -7.18
CA ILE A 6 27.81 -7.63 -7.39
C ILE A 6 27.04 -8.10 -6.17
N ASP A 7 27.43 -9.21 -5.54
CA ASP A 7 26.80 -9.69 -4.31
C ASP A 7 26.92 -8.68 -3.16
N ASP A 8 28.09 -8.06 -2.99
CA ASP A 8 28.30 -7.00 -1.99
C ASP A 8 27.42 -5.78 -2.26
N ARG A 9 27.24 -5.41 -3.54
CA ARG A 9 26.34 -4.31 -3.94
C ARG A 9 24.88 -4.66 -3.66
N ILE A 10 24.42 -5.86 -4.02
CA ILE A 10 23.06 -6.34 -3.72
C ILE A 10 22.80 -6.33 -2.21
N ALA A 11 23.74 -6.83 -1.41
CA ALA A 11 23.62 -6.82 0.05
C ALA A 11 23.54 -5.39 0.62
N THR A 12 24.33 -4.47 0.07
CA THR A 12 24.29 -3.05 0.47
C THR A 12 22.98 -2.41 0.08
N GLN A 13 22.49 -2.70 -1.14
CA GLN A 13 21.23 -2.18 -1.66
C GLN A 13 20.05 -2.63 -0.81
N ASN A 14 20.00 -3.90 -0.40
CA ASN A 14 18.98 -4.41 0.51
C ASN A 14 18.95 -3.64 1.84
N LYS A 15 20.12 -3.38 2.44
CA LYS A 15 20.21 -2.60 3.68
C LYS A 15 19.70 -1.16 3.52
N ILE A 16 19.93 -0.53 2.37
CA ILE A 16 19.39 0.82 2.09
C ILE A 16 17.87 0.76 2.01
N ILE A 17 17.31 -0.20 1.28
CA ILE A 17 15.86 -0.42 1.14
C ILE A 17 15.21 -0.64 2.50
N GLU A 18 15.76 -1.54 3.32
CA GLU A 18 15.26 -1.81 4.68
C GLU A 18 15.26 -0.56 5.57
N LYS A 19 16.33 0.26 5.51
CA LYS A 19 16.40 1.52 6.26
C LYS A 19 15.36 2.53 5.82
N LEU A 20 15.13 2.69 4.50
CA LEU A 20 14.11 3.60 3.98
C LEU A 20 12.69 3.14 4.36
N GLN A 21 12.40 1.85 4.26
CA GLN A 21 11.12 1.27 4.71
C GLN A 21 10.90 1.50 6.22
N SER A 22 11.94 1.26 7.03
CA SER A 22 11.90 1.49 8.47
C SER A 22 11.70 2.97 8.81
N LEU A 23 12.30 3.86 8.04
CA LEU A 23 12.16 5.31 8.23
C LEU A 23 10.73 5.77 7.95
N ILE A 24 10.13 5.36 6.82
CA ILE A 24 8.73 5.65 6.49
C ILE A 24 7.82 5.16 7.61
N LYS A 25 7.98 3.88 8.01
CA LYS A 25 7.17 3.29 9.07
C LYS A 25 7.37 4.02 10.41
N GLY A 26 8.61 4.37 10.76
CA GLY A 26 8.94 5.08 11.99
C GLY A 26 8.31 6.47 12.05
N ILE A 27 8.38 7.24 10.97
CA ILE A 27 7.76 8.58 10.90
C ILE A 27 6.23 8.45 11.02
N ALA A 28 5.60 7.59 10.23
CA ALA A 28 4.15 7.39 10.27
C ALA A 28 3.69 6.92 11.66
N HIS A 29 4.43 5.99 12.28
CA HIS A 29 4.14 5.52 13.64
C HIS A 29 4.29 6.62 14.69
N ASN A 30 5.32 7.46 14.60
CA ASN A 30 5.51 8.61 15.50
C ASN A 30 4.36 9.62 15.37
N VAL A 31 3.92 9.91 14.14
CA VAL A 31 2.74 10.77 13.90
C VAL A 31 1.49 10.18 14.55
N ALA A 32 1.24 8.89 14.35
CA ALA A 32 0.08 8.22 14.91
C ALA A 32 0.12 8.13 16.44
N ARG A 33 1.30 7.87 17.05
CA ARG A 33 1.45 7.64 18.48
C ARG A 33 1.50 8.91 19.32
N ASN A 34 2.16 9.96 18.80
CA ASN A 34 2.41 11.18 19.56
C ASN A 34 1.23 12.16 19.51
N ASN A 35 0.18 11.84 18.76
CA ASN A 35 -0.99 12.68 18.61
C ASN A 35 -2.25 11.91 19.01
N LYS A 36 -3.21 12.65 19.59
CA LYS A 36 -4.49 12.07 20.01
C LYS A 36 -5.36 11.76 18.78
N PRO A 37 -5.85 10.53 18.62
CA PRO A 37 -6.80 10.19 17.54
C PRO A 37 -8.05 11.07 17.61
N ASN A 38 -8.41 11.71 16.50
CA ASN A 38 -9.44 12.74 16.44
C ASN A 38 -10.58 12.45 15.47
N ILE A 39 -10.37 11.52 14.49
CA ILE A 39 -11.38 11.21 13.46
C ILE A 39 -11.50 9.70 13.26
N ARG A 40 -12.69 9.21 12.92
CA ARG A 40 -12.89 7.82 12.50
C ARG A 40 -12.47 7.62 11.06
N LEU A 41 -11.97 6.42 10.74
CA LEU A 41 -11.63 6.07 9.35
C LEU A 41 -12.85 6.20 8.41
N SER A 42 -14.05 5.84 8.86
CA SER A 42 -15.28 5.99 8.09
C SER A 42 -15.73 7.45 7.87
N GLU A 43 -15.19 8.40 8.62
CA GLU A 43 -15.48 9.83 8.45
C GLU A 43 -14.60 10.46 7.36
N CYS A 44 -13.41 9.90 7.12
CA CYS A 44 -12.44 10.41 6.14
C CYS A 44 -12.25 9.52 4.91
N LEU A 45 -12.75 8.27 4.93
CA LEU A 45 -12.64 7.31 3.84
C LEU A 45 -14.01 6.79 3.39
N GLU A 46 -14.11 6.53 2.10
CA GLU A 46 -15.14 5.68 1.50
C GLU A 46 -14.52 4.32 1.14
N CYS A 47 -15.33 3.27 1.27
CA CYS A 47 -14.89 1.91 0.98
C CYS A 47 -15.78 1.28 -0.07
N GLY A 48 -15.17 0.92 -1.19
CA GLY A 48 -15.76 0.06 -2.21
C GLY A 48 -15.23 -1.36 -2.12
N SER A 49 -15.96 -2.28 -2.71
CA SER A 49 -15.52 -3.66 -2.94
C SER A 49 -15.87 -4.08 -4.35
N SER A 50 -15.03 -4.91 -4.95
CA SER A 50 -15.25 -5.49 -6.27
C SER A 50 -15.78 -6.93 -6.13
N THR A 51 -16.49 -7.39 -7.16
CA THR A 51 -16.85 -8.80 -7.34
C THR A 51 -15.95 -9.49 -8.36
N LEU A 52 -14.98 -8.77 -8.94
CA LEU A 52 -14.05 -9.27 -9.93
C LEU A 52 -13.20 -10.41 -9.35
N GLN A 53 -13.13 -11.52 -10.05
CA GLN A 53 -12.32 -12.68 -9.68
C GLN A 53 -11.02 -12.72 -10.49
N GLU A 54 -10.01 -13.42 -9.99
CA GLU A 54 -8.76 -13.62 -10.74
C GLU A 54 -8.97 -14.46 -12.00
N SER A 55 -10.02 -15.27 -12.07
CA SER A 55 -10.42 -16.01 -13.26
C SER A 55 -10.97 -15.14 -14.39
N ASP A 56 -11.37 -13.91 -14.08
CA ASP A 56 -12.00 -12.98 -15.04
C ASP A 56 -10.99 -12.10 -15.76
N VAL A 57 -9.69 -12.20 -15.39
CA VAL A 57 -8.63 -11.34 -15.96
C VAL A 57 -7.89 -12.05 -17.09
N CYS A 58 -7.29 -11.26 -17.96
CA CYS A 58 -6.49 -11.74 -19.09
C CYS A 58 -4.99 -11.51 -18.84
N GLU A 59 -4.13 -12.26 -19.54
CA GLU A 59 -2.68 -11.98 -19.54
C GLU A 59 -2.34 -10.67 -20.22
N ASN A 60 -3.15 -10.26 -21.21
CA ASN A 60 -2.98 -9.03 -21.98
C ASN A 60 -4.23 -8.17 -21.87
N GLY A 61 -4.04 -6.87 -21.67
CA GLY A 61 -5.09 -5.85 -21.56
C GLY A 61 -4.49 -4.49 -21.28
N THR A 62 -5.33 -3.45 -21.27
CA THR A 62 -4.88 -2.06 -21.16
C THR A 62 -4.60 -1.65 -19.71
N TYR A 63 -5.39 -2.14 -18.76
CA TYR A 63 -5.35 -1.69 -17.36
C TYR A 63 -5.02 -2.84 -16.42
N PRO A 64 -4.07 -2.65 -15.48
CA PRO A 64 -3.70 -3.70 -14.52
C PRO A 64 -4.83 -3.99 -13.55
N VAL A 65 -4.95 -5.26 -13.19
CA VAL A 65 -5.84 -5.74 -12.13
C VAL A 65 -5.02 -6.21 -10.95
N TYR A 66 -5.34 -5.68 -9.76
CA TYR A 66 -4.65 -6.01 -8.52
C TYR A 66 -5.45 -7.03 -7.71
N GLY A 67 -4.77 -8.04 -7.24
CA GLY A 67 -5.21 -9.01 -6.24
C GLY A 67 -4.36 -8.94 -4.97
N ALA A 68 -4.51 -9.92 -4.09
CA ALA A 68 -3.77 -9.99 -2.83
C ALA A 68 -2.24 -10.07 -3.01
N ASN A 69 -1.77 -10.62 -4.12
CA ASN A 69 -0.34 -10.81 -4.41
C ASN A 69 0.23 -9.78 -5.40
N GLY A 70 -0.47 -8.67 -5.65
CA GLY A 70 -0.07 -7.65 -6.63
C GLY A 70 -0.87 -7.73 -7.92
N ILE A 71 -0.26 -7.44 -9.07
CA ILE A 71 -0.94 -7.52 -10.37
C ILE A 71 -1.18 -8.98 -10.72
N VAL A 72 -2.45 -9.32 -10.95
CA VAL A 72 -2.92 -10.69 -11.27
C VAL A 72 -3.30 -10.84 -12.74
N GLY A 73 -3.37 -9.76 -13.50
CA GLY A 73 -3.66 -9.73 -14.92
C GLY A 73 -4.10 -8.35 -15.37
N TYR A 74 -4.78 -8.29 -16.50
CA TYR A 74 -5.19 -7.04 -17.15
C TYR A 74 -6.63 -7.13 -17.67
N LEU A 75 -7.26 -5.95 -17.83
CA LEU A 75 -8.57 -5.79 -18.48
C LEU A 75 -8.56 -4.54 -19.38
N ASP A 76 -9.53 -4.44 -20.30
CA ASP A 76 -9.72 -3.23 -21.13
C ASP A 76 -10.69 -2.22 -20.48
N ASN A 77 -11.19 -2.53 -19.30
CA ASN A 77 -11.96 -1.63 -18.44
C ASN A 77 -11.30 -1.49 -17.06
N TYR A 78 -11.82 -0.57 -16.23
CA TYR A 78 -11.28 -0.31 -14.90
C TYR A 78 -12.41 0.02 -13.92
N ASN A 79 -12.18 -0.30 -12.63
CA ASN A 79 -13.06 0.10 -11.52
C ASN A 79 -12.44 1.15 -10.59
N THR A 80 -11.19 1.54 -10.86
CA THR A 80 -10.48 2.65 -10.21
C THR A 80 -9.96 3.59 -11.30
N GLU A 81 -10.32 4.87 -11.24
CA GLU A 81 -9.98 5.83 -12.32
C GLU A 81 -8.72 6.65 -12.00
N LYS A 82 -8.53 7.08 -10.76
CA LYS A 82 -7.47 8.02 -10.36
C LYS A 82 -6.49 7.38 -9.40
N GLU A 83 -6.82 7.42 -8.12
CA GLU A 83 -6.00 6.87 -7.04
C GLU A 83 -6.89 6.10 -6.07
N ALA A 84 -6.33 5.08 -5.45
CA ALA A 84 -6.98 4.33 -4.39
C ALA A 84 -5.97 3.76 -3.40
N VAL A 85 -6.45 3.46 -2.20
CA VAL A 85 -5.74 2.59 -1.26
C VAL A 85 -6.43 1.23 -1.29
N TYR A 86 -5.67 0.21 -1.65
CA TYR A 86 -6.13 -1.18 -1.59
C TYR A 86 -5.69 -1.82 -0.28
N ILE A 87 -6.63 -2.51 0.37
CA ILE A 87 -6.35 -3.28 1.58
C ILE A 87 -6.78 -4.72 1.35
N ILE A 88 -5.87 -5.65 1.56
CA ILE A 88 -6.21 -7.08 1.52
C ILE A 88 -7.20 -7.36 2.65
N LYS A 89 -8.43 -7.74 2.29
CA LYS A 89 -9.50 -8.01 3.26
C LYS A 89 -9.67 -9.49 3.60
N ASP A 90 -9.16 -10.38 2.75
CA ASP A 90 -9.33 -11.82 2.87
C ASP A 90 -8.00 -12.56 2.71
N GLY A 91 -7.72 -13.56 3.55
CA GLY A 91 -6.57 -14.45 3.44
C GLY A 91 -5.36 -14.08 4.28
N SER A 92 -4.21 -14.70 4.03
CA SER A 92 -3.00 -14.60 4.86
C SER A 92 -2.40 -13.20 4.92
N GLY A 93 -2.60 -12.38 3.88
CA GLY A 93 -2.10 -11.00 3.80
C GLY A 93 -3.05 -9.94 4.37
N VAL A 94 -4.12 -10.32 5.06
CA VAL A 94 -5.15 -9.40 5.59
C VAL A 94 -4.55 -8.24 6.38
N GLY A 95 -4.95 -7.02 6.00
CA GLY A 95 -4.44 -5.77 6.56
C GLY A 95 -3.23 -5.19 5.83
N THR A 96 -2.70 -5.86 4.80
CA THR A 96 -1.68 -5.27 3.93
C THR A 96 -2.28 -4.15 3.09
N VAL A 97 -1.58 -3.01 3.08
CA VAL A 97 -2.05 -1.75 2.46
C VAL A 97 -1.15 -1.38 1.30
N SER A 98 -1.73 -1.08 0.15
CA SER A 98 -1.03 -0.57 -1.03
C SER A 98 -1.70 0.69 -1.57
N TYR A 99 -0.90 1.58 -2.17
CA TYR A 99 -1.38 2.79 -2.84
C TYR A 99 -1.22 2.62 -4.34
N VAL A 100 -2.27 2.87 -5.07
CA VAL A 100 -2.31 2.75 -6.53
C VAL A 100 -2.76 4.06 -7.17
N THR A 101 -2.28 4.32 -8.37
CA THR A 101 -2.60 5.51 -9.15
C THR A 101 -2.93 5.14 -10.59
N GLY A 102 -3.76 5.96 -11.23
CA GLY A 102 -4.19 5.75 -12.60
C GLY A 102 -5.30 4.71 -12.73
N LYS A 103 -5.66 4.43 -13.96
CA LYS A 103 -6.72 3.48 -14.30
C LYS A 103 -6.29 2.05 -14.01
N CYS A 104 -6.98 1.39 -13.09
CA CYS A 104 -6.71 0.01 -12.70
C CYS A 104 -7.98 -0.63 -12.10
N SER A 105 -7.90 -1.89 -11.74
CA SER A 105 -8.99 -2.59 -11.05
C SER A 105 -8.50 -3.35 -9.84
N ALA A 106 -9.40 -3.55 -8.87
CA ALA A 106 -9.19 -4.44 -7.73
C ALA A 106 -10.08 -5.68 -7.86
N THR A 107 -9.54 -6.84 -7.49
CA THR A 107 -10.32 -8.07 -7.32
C THR A 107 -11.16 -8.02 -6.03
N GLY A 108 -12.08 -8.98 -5.90
CA GLY A 108 -12.92 -9.13 -4.73
C GLY A 108 -12.18 -9.39 -3.41
N THR A 109 -10.90 -9.74 -3.43
CA THR A 109 -10.07 -9.95 -2.23
C THR A 109 -9.58 -8.65 -1.59
N LEU A 110 -9.81 -7.49 -2.25
CA LEU A 110 -9.38 -6.18 -1.81
C LEU A 110 -10.57 -5.29 -1.41
N ASN A 111 -10.39 -4.48 -0.37
CA ASN A 111 -11.15 -3.26 -0.17
C ASN A 111 -10.49 -2.13 -0.94
N THR A 112 -11.29 -1.34 -1.67
CA THR A 112 -10.85 -0.12 -2.35
C THR A 112 -11.26 1.07 -1.51
N LEU A 113 -10.30 1.83 -0.99
CA LEU A 113 -10.54 3.02 -0.20
C LEU A 113 -10.23 4.27 -1.01
N GLN A 114 -11.12 5.26 -0.89
CA GLN A 114 -10.97 6.60 -1.46
C GLN A 114 -11.14 7.64 -0.36
N ALA A 115 -10.42 8.75 -0.44
CA ALA A 115 -10.56 9.83 0.52
C ALA A 115 -11.83 10.63 0.23
N LYS A 116 -12.54 11.00 1.28
CA LYS A 116 -13.60 12.00 1.21
C LYS A 116 -13.03 13.39 1.03
N GLU A 117 -13.87 14.33 0.65
CA GLU A 117 -13.48 15.73 0.48
C GLU A 117 -12.81 16.30 1.73
N GLY A 118 -11.73 17.04 1.55
CA GLY A 118 -10.94 17.62 2.64
C GLY A 118 -9.87 16.71 3.25
N TYR A 119 -9.69 15.49 2.72
CA TYR A 119 -8.67 14.54 3.19
C TYR A 119 -7.71 14.13 2.08
N SER A 120 -6.43 13.99 2.42
CA SER A 120 -5.41 13.46 1.52
C SER A 120 -5.39 11.93 1.59
N LEU A 121 -5.71 11.26 0.48
CA LEU A 121 -5.66 9.80 0.40
C LEU A 121 -4.25 9.27 0.69
N GLN A 122 -3.22 9.97 0.21
CA GLN A 122 -1.84 9.57 0.41
C GLN A 122 -1.41 9.71 1.89
N TYR A 123 -1.91 10.73 2.63
CA TYR A 123 -1.72 10.82 4.07
C TYR A 123 -2.39 9.64 4.79
N LEU A 124 -3.64 9.35 4.45
CA LEU A 124 -4.40 8.24 5.02
C LEU A 124 -3.74 6.89 4.72
N TYR A 125 -3.17 6.71 3.53
CA TYR A 125 -2.35 5.53 3.19
C TYR A 125 -1.20 5.32 4.17
N TYR A 126 -0.39 6.36 4.47
CA TYR A 126 0.70 6.22 5.43
C TYR A 126 0.22 5.91 6.86
N MET A 127 -0.91 6.47 7.27
CA MET A 127 -1.52 6.13 8.57
C MET A 127 -2.02 4.69 8.59
N LEU A 128 -2.63 4.21 7.51
CA LEU A 128 -3.10 2.84 7.38
C LEU A 128 -1.94 1.82 7.34
N LYS A 129 -0.78 2.17 6.80
CA LYS A 129 0.43 1.30 6.84
C LYS A 129 0.91 0.97 8.25
N VAL A 130 0.60 1.82 9.23
CA VAL A 130 0.96 1.63 10.64
C VAL A 130 -0.25 1.34 11.53
N PHE A 131 -1.45 1.28 10.95
CA PHE A 131 -2.67 0.97 11.67
C PHE A 131 -2.69 -0.51 12.08
N ASN A 132 -3.11 -0.77 13.32
CA ASN A 132 -3.23 -2.14 13.81
C ASN A 132 -4.57 -2.76 13.41
N PHE A 133 -4.57 -3.62 12.40
CA PHE A 133 -5.74 -4.36 11.95
C PHE A 133 -6.04 -5.62 12.79
N GLU A 134 -5.13 -6.08 13.66
CA GLU A 134 -5.30 -7.33 14.41
C GLU A 134 -6.62 -7.42 15.21
N PRO A 135 -7.08 -6.35 15.90
CA PRO A 135 -8.34 -6.41 16.64
C PRO A 135 -9.60 -6.59 15.77
N TYR A 136 -9.46 -6.38 14.47
CA TYR A 136 -10.58 -6.42 13.50
C TYR A 136 -10.56 -7.70 12.65
N LYS A 137 -9.56 -8.54 12.81
CA LYS A 137 -9.48 -9.83 12.12
C LYS A 137 -10.49 -10.79 12.70
N THR A 138 -11.25 -11.44 11.80
CA THR A 138 -12.21 -12.48 12.11
C THR A 138 -11.91 -13.70 11.24
N GLY A 139 -12.44 -14.88 11.60
CA GLY A 139 -12.20 -16.13 10.87
C GLY A 139 -10.96 -16.88 11.37
N MET A 140 -11.16 -18.14 11.82
CA MET A 140 -10.05 -18.95 12.38
C MET A 140 -9.16 -19.57 11.28
N ALA A 141 -9.73 -20.03 10.18
CA ALA A 141 -9.00 -20.69 9.10
C ALA A 141 -8.56 -19.69 8.01
N ILE A 142 -9.44 -18.77 7.65
CA ILE A 142 -9.18 -17.72 6.67
C ILE A 142 -9.48 -16.38 7.34
N PRO A 143 -8.46 -15.55 7.66
CA PRO A 143 -8.68 -14.25 8.27
C PRO A 143 -9.42 -13.30 7.33
N HIS A 144 -10.34 -12.51 7.90
CA HIS A 144 -11.07 -11.46 7.19
C HIS A 144 -11.09 -10.18 8.01
N ILE A 145 -11.16 -9.03 7.32
CA ILE A 145 -11.46 -7.73 7.93
C ILE A 145 -12.59 -7.05 7.16
N TYR A 146 -13.45 -6.34 7.88
CA TYR A 146 -14.57 -5.60 7.31
C TYR A 146 -14.46 -4.11 7.61
N PHE A 147 -14.65 -3.27 6.60
CA PHE A 147 -14.62 -1.81 6.78
C PHE A 147 -15.65 -1.32 7.81
N LYS A 148 -16.82 -1.94 7.88
CA LYS A 148 -17.85 -1.64 8.90
C LYS A 148 -17.33 -1.74 10.34
N ASP A 149 -16.24 -2.50 10.57
CA ASP A 149 -15.64 -2.71 11.88
C ASP A 149 -14.42 -1.82 12.09
N TYR A 150 -13.37 -1.95 11.26
CA TYR A 150 -12.18 -1.10 11.39
C TYR A 150 -12.43 0.37 11.02
N GLY A 151 -13.45 0.67 10.21
CA GLY A 151 -13.88 2.03 9.90
C GLY A 151 -14.34 2.85 11.12
N LYS A 152 -14.73 2.19 12.24
CA LYS A 152 -15.08 2.83 13.51
C LYS A 152 -13.87 3.27 14.32
N ALA A 153 -12.70 2.74 14.01
CA ALA A 153 -11.46 3.11 14.67
C ALA A 153 -11.09 4.56 14.40
N LYS A 154 -10.51 5.19 15.41
CA LYS A 154 -10.00 6.56 15.26
C LYS A 154 -8.53 6.57 14.93
N ILE A 155 -8.15 7.47 14.04
CA ILE A 155 -6.77 7.83 13.72
C ILE A 155 -6.53 9.31 14.03
N PHE A 156 -5.27 9.72 14.07
CA PHE A 156 -4.92 11.13 14.03
C PHE A 156 -4.97 11.63 12.59
N CYS A 157 -5.69 12.72 12.36
CA CYS A 157 -5.76 13.40 11.08
C CYS A 157 -5.74 14.91 11.34
N PRO A 158 -4.64 15.61 11.02
CA PRO A 158 -4.51 17.04 11.20
C PRO A 158 -5.23 17.83 10.09
N SER A 159 -5.07 19.15 10.08
CA SER A 159 -5.55 20.00 8.98
C SER A 159 -5.02 19.53 7.62
N TYR A 160 -5.77 19.77 6.55
CA TYR A 160 -5.38 19.35 5.19
C TYR A 160 -3.97 19.85 4.80
N THR A 161 -3.65 21.08 5.16
CA THR A 161 -2.31 21.66 4.92
C THR A 161 -1.19 20.89 5.64
N GLU A 162 -1.44 20.43 6.86
CA GLU A 162 -0.47 19.61 7.60
C GLU A 162 -0.39 18.19 7.06
N GLN A 163 -1.53 17.60 6.63
CA GLN A 163 -1.52 16.32 5.91
C GLN A 163 -0.57 16.39 4.71
N LEU A 164 -0.65 17.46 3.89
CA LEU A 164 0.20 17.64 2.72
C LEU A 164 1.69 17.79 3.08
N LYS A 165 2.04 18.39 4.24
CA LYS A 165 3.44 18.44 4.72
C LYS A 165 3.97 17.03 5.03
N TYR A 166 3.19 16.22 5.73
CA TYR A 166 3.56 14.81 5.99
C TYR A 166 3.68 14.01 4.70
N VAL A 167 2.75 14.20 3.77
CA VAL A 167 2.81 13.58 2.44
C VAL A 167 4.08 13.97 1.70
N GLY A 168 4.43 15.26 1.67
CA GLY A 168 5.66 15.73 1.02
C GLY A 168 6.92 15.05 1.55
N LEU A 169 7.03 14.91 2.87
CA LEU A 169 8.16 14.22 3.50
C LEU A 169 8.16 12.72 3.19
N LEU A 170 7.05 12.04 3.43
CA LEU A 170 6.97 10.58 3.30
C LEU A 170 7.07 10.13 1.85
N SER A 171 6.45 10.86 0.90
CA SER A 171 6.54 10.54 -0.52
C SER A 171 7.94 10.77 -1.10
N ALA A 172 8.68 11.76 -0.60
CA ALA A 172 10.08 11.94 -1.02
C ALA A 172 10.94 10.71 -0.64
N ILE A 173 10.71 10.13 0.55
CA ILE A 173 11.39 8.91 1.00
C ILE A 173 10.90 7.69 0.19
N ASP A 174 9.59 7.59 -0.09
CA ASP A 174 9.00 6.51 -0.88
C ASP A 174 9.50 6.53 -2.34
N ASN A 175 9.66 7.71 -2.93
CA ASN A 175 10.26 7.86 -4.26
C ASN A 175 11.72 7.38 -4.28
N LYS A 176 12.49 7.71 -3.22
CA LYS A 176 13.86 7.21 -3.07
C LYS A 176 13.86 5.69 -2.90
N LEU A 177 12.97 5.13 -2.08
CA LEU A 177 12.80 3.69 -1.90
C LEU A 177 12.53 2.99 -3.25
N SER A 178 11.61 3.53 -4.05
CA SER A 178 11.28 2.99 -5.37
C SER A 178 12.47 3.01 -6.33
N ALA A 179 13.28 4.08 -6.30
CA ALA A 179 14.51 4.16 -7.10
C ALA A 179 15.53 3.10 -6.67
N GLU A 180 15.72 2.90 -5.35
CA GLU A 180 16.64 1.88 -4.84
C GLU A 180 16.17 0.46 -5.16
N GLN A 181 14.87 0.20 -5.17
CA GLN A 181 14.29 -1.08 -5.59
C GLN A 181 14.55 -1.39 -7.07
N ARG A 182 14.48 -0.39 -7.94
CA ARG A 182 14.84 -0.55 -9.37
C ARG A 182 16.32 -0.90 -9.53
N ILE A 183 17.22 -0.22 -8.81
CA ILE A 183 18.66 -0.53 -8.80
C ILE A 183 18.90 -1.98 -8.36
N LEU A 184 18.19 -2.46 -7.33
CA LEU A 184 18.29 -3.84 -6.87
C LEU A 184 17.86 -4.84 -7.95
N THR A 185 16.77 -4.54 -8.66
CA THR A 185 16.30 -5.36 -9.78
C THR A 185 17.36 -5.43 -10.89
N ASP A 186 17.93 -4.29 -11.27
CA ASP A 186 18.96 -4.22 -12.32
C ASP A 186 20.22 -5.00 -11.91
N LEU A 187 20.68 -4.87 -10.67
CA LEU A 187 21.82 -5.65 -10.14
C LEU A 187 21.55 -7.16 -10.15
N SER A 188 20.31 -7.54 -9.80
CA SER A 188 19.89 -8.94 -9.78
C SER A 188 19.87 -9.53 -11.20
N LEU A 189 19.40 -8.76 -12.18
CA LEU A 189 19.45 -9.14 -13.59
C LEU A 189 20.89 -9.26 -14.09
N GLN A 190 21.76 -8.27 -13.79
CA GLN A 190 23.19 -8.35 -14.16
C GLN A 190 23.87 -9.59 -13.61
N LYS A 191 23.52 -10.02 -12.38
CA LYS A 191 24.05 -11.24 -11.79
C LYS A 191 23.64 -12.51 -12.56
N GLN A 192 22.45 -12.53 -13.16
CA GLN A 192 21.96 -13.69 -13.94
C GLN A 192 22.70 -13.88 -15.27
N TYR A 193 23.32 -12.81 -15.81
CA TYR A 193 24.05 -12.85 -17.08
C TYR A 193 25.56 -13.05 -16.93
N LEU A 194 26.05 -13.29 -15.71
CA LEU A 194 27.46 -13.54 -15.38
C LEU A 194 27.71 -14.99 -14.98
#